data_395ea2e107ed08ca42038c110ef03803
#
_entry.id   395ea2e107ed08ca42038c110ef03803
#
_cell.length_a   1.000
_cell.length_b   1.000
_cell.length_c   1.000
_cell.angle_alpha   90.00
_cell.angle_beta   90.00
_cell.angle_gamma   90.00
#
_symmetry.space_group_name_H-M   'P 1'
#
loop_
_entity.id
_entity.type
_entity.pdbx_description
1 polymer ?
#
loop_
_entity_poly.entity_id
_entity_poly.type
_entity_poly.pdbx_seq_one_letter_code
_entity_poly.pdbx_strand_id
1 'polypeptide(L)' 'MAQTYQAGDRVVVVSGPDEGREATVVDNFRIVYGDDLTDGALVRFEDDKPSNAPVNGQMGVEREFSSAMLRRA' A
#
# COMPACT_ATOMS: atom_id res chain seq x y z
N MET A 1 -5.12 8.38 -14.89
CA MET A 1 -4.77 6.96 -15.02
C MET A 1 -4.29 6.42 -13.68
N ALA A 2 -4.80 5.29 -13.28
CA ALA A 2 -4.31 4.63 -12.07
C ALA A 2 -2.88 4.17 -12.31
N GLN A 3 -2.00 4.43 -11.34
CA GLN A 3 -0.64 3.90 -11.40
C GLN A 3 -0.66 2.45 -10.97
N THR A 4 -0.04 1.59 -11.77
CA THR A 4 0.14 0.19 -11.43
C THR A 4 1.55 0.01 -10.89
N TYR A 5 1.64 -0.51 -9.67
CA TYR A 5 2.93 -0.79 -9.04
C TYR A 5 3.26 -2.26 -9.20
N GLN A 6 4.55 -2.56 -9.28
CA GLN A 6 5.04 -3.93 -9.42
C GLN A 6 5.91 -4.28 -8.21
N ALA A 7 6.02 -5.57 -7.96
CA ALA A 7 6.88 -6.08 -6.89
C ALA A 7 8.30 -5.53 -7.05
N GLY A 8 8.86 -5.00 -5.99
CA GLY A 8 10.18 -4.38 -5.98
C GLY A 8 10.15 -2.86 -6.11
N ASP A 9 9.03 -2.26 -6.50
CA ASP A 9 8.92 -0.80 -6.60
C ASP A 9 8.96 -0.19 -5.21
N ARG A 10 9.66 0.93 -5.09
CA ARG A 10 9.69 1.70 -3.84
C ARG A 10 8.63 2.79 -3.90
N VAL A 11 7.88 2.90 -2.81
CA VAL A 11 6.74 3.81 -2.72
C VAL A 11 6.75 4.53 -1.39
N VAL A 12 5.99 5.62 -1.33
CA VAL A 12 5.75 6.38 -0.10
C VAL A 12 4.24 6.47 0.07
N VAL A 13 3.78 6.26 1.30
CA VAL A 13 2.37 6.45 1.65
C VAL A 13 2.09 7.94 1.72
N VAL A 14 1.06 8.41 1.01
CA VAL A 14 0.77 9.85 0.91
C VAL A 14 -0.42 10.31 1.73
N SER A 15 -1.12 9.40 2.39
CA SER A 15 -2.27 9.77 3.22
C SER A 15 -2.51 8.74 4.32
N GLY A 16 -3.24 9.17 5.35
CA GLY A 16 -3.62 8.31 6.47
C GLY A 16 -2.57 8.25 7.57
N PRO A 17 -2.74 7.32 8.54
CA PRO A 17 -1.84 7.23 9.70
C PRO A 17 -0.39 6.86 9.36
N ASP A 18 -0.17 6.25 8.19
CA ASP A 18 1.18 5.87 7.75
C ASP A 18 1.79 6.87 6.77
N GLU A 19 1.20 8.06 6.63
CA GLU A 19 1.68 9.09 5.69
C GLU A 19 3.16 9.37 5.90
N GLY A 20 3.90 9.41 4.80
CA GLY A 20 5.34 9.69 4.81
C GLY A 20 6.22 8.48 4.97
N ARG A 21 5.66 7.30 5.26
CA ARG A 21 6.44 6.09 5.43
C ARG A 21 6.83 5.49 4.08
N GLU A 22 8.06 5.04 3.98
CA GLU A 22 8.56 4.37 2.80
C GLU A 22 8.31 2.87 2.88
N ALA A 23 8.02 2.27 1.74
CA ALA A 23 7.74 0.84 1.64
C ALA A 23 8.16 0.30 0.29
N THR A 24 8.29 -1.02 0.21
CA THR A 24 8.57 -1.72 -1.04
C THR A 24 7.35 -2.57 -1.39
N VAL A 25 6.94 -2.51 -2.65
CA VAL A 25 5.81 -3.30 -3.14
C VAL A 25 6.21 -4.77 -3.17
N VAL A 26 5.40 -5.60 -2.53
CA VAL A 26 5.57 -7.06 -2.51
C VAL A 26 4.76 -7.69 -3.63
N ASP A 27 3.55 -7.18 -3.86
CA ASP A 27 2.65 -7.70 -4.88
C ASP A 27 1.66 -6.61 -5.26
N ASN A 28 1.07 -6.72 -6.44
CA ASN A 28 -0.01 -5.85 -6.85
C ASN A 28 -1.31 -6.64 -6.86
N PHE A 29 -2.41 -5.94 -6.69
CA PHE A 29 -3.72 -6.56 -6.75
C PHE A 29 -4.75 -5.55 -7.23
N ARG A 30 -5.90 -6.05 -7.60
CA ARG A 30 -7.00 -5.22 -8.05
C ARG A 30 -8.16 -5.37 -7.07
N ILE A 31 -8.63 -4.24 -6.57
CA ILE A 31 -9.75 -4.21 -5.63
C ILE A 31 -11.02 -3.94 -6.43
N VAL A 32 -12.06 -4.74 -6.19
CA VAL A 32 -13.35 -4.58 -6.84
C VAL A 32 -14.36 -4.09 -5.80
N TYR A 33 -14.94 -2.93 -6.07
CA TYR A 33 -16.02 -2.38 -5.25
C TYR A 33 -17.25 -2.19 -6.14
N GLY A 34 -18.16 -3.16 -6.14
CA GLY A 34 -19.30 -3.10 -7.03
C GLY A 34 -18.86 -3.04 -8.49
N ASP A 35 -19.15 -1.92 -9.17
CA ASP A 35 -18.75 -1.71 -10.56
C ASP A 35 -17.40 -1.01 -10.70
N ASP A 36 -16.76 -0.65 -9.60
CA ASP A 36 -15.49 0.08 -9.63
C ASP A 36 -14.32 -0.86 -9.44
N LEU A 37 -13.30 -0.66 -10.27
CA LEU A 37 -12.01 -1.37 -10.16
C LEU A 37 -10.96 -0.39 -9.70
N THR A 38 -10.27 -0.73 -8.61
CA THR A 38 -9.20 0.09 -8.06
C THR A 38 -7.93 -0.75 -7.98
N ASP A 39 -6.85 -0.24 -8.53
CA ASP A 39 -5.55 -0.89 -8.40
C ASP A 39 -5.00 -0.65 -7.00
N GLY A 40 -4.33 -1.67 -6.47
CA GLY A 40 -3.72 -1.61 -5.17
C GLY A 40 -2.41 -2.36 -5.13
N ALA A 41 -1.73 -2.25 -4.01
CA ALA A 41 -0.46 -2.92 -3.81
C ALA A 41 -0.32 -3.38 -2.36
N LEU A 42 0.23 -4.59 -2.19
CA LEU A 42 0.69 -5.06 -0.90
C LEU A 42 2.11 -4.56 -0.74
N VAL A 43 2.37 -3.80 0.32
CA VAL A 43 3.68 -3.23 0.55
C VAL A 43 4.23 -3.66 1.90
N ARG A 44 5.56 -3.74 1.99
CA ARG A 44 6.28 -3.99 3.23
C ARG A 44 7.01 -2.72 3.63
N PHE A 45 6.79 -2.27 4.85
CA PHE A 45 7.42 -1.05 5.35
C PHE A 45 8.93 -1.26 5.52
N GLU A 46 9.70 -0.25 5.08
CA GLU A 46 11.16 -0.31 5.09
C GLU A 46 11.76 -0.36 6.49
N ASP A 47 11.07 0.21 7.47
CA ASP A 47 11.56 0.26 8.85
C ASP A 47 11.21 -1.01 9.66
N ASP A 48 10.60 -2.01 9.02
CA ASP A 48 10.15 -3.26 9.64
C ASP A 48 9.19 -3.06 10.81
N LYS A 49 8.53 -1.91 10.89
CA LYS A 49 7.53 -1.63 11.91
C LYS A 49 6.14 -1.82 11.34
N PRO A 50 5.18 -2.28 12.15
CA PRO A 50 3.82 -2.47 11.66
C PRO A 50 3.14 -1.15 11.30
N SER A 51 2.06 -1.26 10.54
CA SER A 51 1.22 -0.11 10.21
C SER A 51 0.69 0.56 11.48
N ASN A 52 0.58 1.88 11.44
CA ASN A 52 -0.02 2.66 12.53
C ASN A 52 -1.54 2.53 12.56
N ALA A 53 -2.13 1.93 11.54
CA ALA A 53 -3.56 1.70 11.47
C ALA A 53 -3.82 0.21 11.23
N PRO A 54 -4.01 -0.59 12.27
CA PRO A 54 -4.30 -2.01 12.10
C PRO A 54 -5.63 -2.19 11.36
N VAL A 55 -5.61 -3.04 10.35
CA VAL A 55 -6.79 -3.37 9.56
C VAL A 55 -7.23 -4.77 9.97
N ASN A 56 -8.48 -4.92 10.39
CA ASN A 56 -9.05 -6.21 10.79
C ASN A 56 -8.22 -6.92 11.86
N GLY A 57 -7.60 -6.17 12.76
CA GLY A 57 -6.81 -6.74 13.83
C GLY A 57 -5.46 -7.30 13.40
N GLN A 58 -5.08 -7.16 12.15
CA GLN A 58 -3.78 -7.61 11.67
C GLN A 58 -2.72 -6.57 11.96
N MET A 59 -1.68 -6.99 12.65
CA MET A 59 -0.54 -6.15 12.99
C MET A 59 0.69 -6.71 12.29
N GLY A 60 0.86 -6.37 11.01
CA GLY A 60 1.99 -6.83 10.24
C GLY A 60 2.79 -5.67 9.67
N VAL A 61 4.03 -5.97 9.28
CA VAL A 61 4.88 -5.01 8.56
C VAL A 61 4.47 -4.86 7.10
N GLU A 62 3.54 -5.71 6.64
CA GLU A 62 2.98 -5.64 5.31
C GLU A 62 1.54 -5.16 5.39
N ARG A 63 1.13 -4.35 4.43
CA ARG A 63 -0.22 -3.83 4.38
C ARG A 63 -0.63 -3.56 2.94
N GLU A 64 -1.93 -3.72 2.67
CA GLU A 64 -2.53 -3.40 1.39
C GLU A 64 -2.94 -1.93 1.36
N PHE A 65 -2.59 -1.25 0.27
CA PHE A 65 -3.01 0.13 0.02
C PHE A 65 -3.60 0.24 -1.38
N SER A 66 -4.58 1.12 -1.54
CA SER A 66 -4.99 1.49 -2.89
C SER A 66 -3.88 2.34 -3.53
N SER A 67 -3.78 2.29 -4.85
CA SER A 67 -2.75 3.06 -5.56
C SER A 67 -2.84 4.55 -5.31
N ALA A 68 -4.05 5.05 -5.04
CA ALA A 68 -4.26 6.47 -4.74
C ALA A 68 -3.59 6.91 -3.44
N MET A 69 -3.29 5.98 -2.54
CA MET A 69 -2.61 6.26 -1.26
C MET A 69 -1.09 6.18 -1.36
N LEU A 70 -0.57 5.90 -2.54
CA LEU A 70 0.86 5.69 -2.75
C LEU A 70 1.39 6.59 -3.86
N ARG A 71 2.68 6.91 -3.77
CA ARG A 71 3.42 7.50 -4.90
C ARG A 71 4.79 6.84 -4.96
N ARG A 72 5.42 6.94 -6.10
CA ARG A 72 6.78 6.42 -6.23
C ARG A 72 7.74 7.23 -5.38
N ALA A 73 8.61 6.51 -4.73
CA ALA A 73 9.63 7.13 -3.89
C ALA A 73 10.72 7.77 -4.76
#